data_57d5214f49d55a39d8e07e0f03f94633
#
_entry.id   57d5214f49d55a39d8e07e0f03f94633
#
_cell.length_a   1.000
_cell.length_b   1.000
_cell.length_c   1.000
_cell.angle_alpha   90.00
_cell.angle_beta   90.00
_cell.angle_gamma   90.00
#
_symmetry.space_group_name_H-M   'P 1'
#
loop_
_entity.id
_entity.type
_entity.pdbx_description
1 polymer ?
#
loop_
_entity_poly.entity_id
_entity_poly.type
_entity_poly.pdbx_seq_one_letter_code
_entity_poly.pdbx_strand_id
1 'polypeptide(L)' 'MKLSERAFARRIDLTSLQLFVAVCELGSIGKAAEREFIAASAVSKRLGDLEAILD' A
#
# COMPACT_ATOMS: atom_id res chain seq x y z
N MET A 1 -14.24 -6.54 -14.99
CA MET A 1 -14.57 -7.47 -13.90
C MET A 1 -14.97 -6.69 -12.64
N LYS A 2 -15.96 -7.19 -11.97
CA LYS A 2 -16.46 -6.52 -10.76
C LYS A 2 -15.91 -7.21 -9.51
N LEU A 3 -15.21 -6.48 -8.68
CA LEU A 3 -14.75 -7.00 -7.41
C LEU A 3 -15.87 -6.91 -6.38
N SER A 4 -16.04 -7.97 -5.61
CA SER A 4 -16.97 -7.92 -4.49
C SER A 4 -16.34 -7.08 -3.37
N GLU A 5 -17.17 -6.54 -2.49
CA GLU A 5 -16.67 -5.78 -1.36
C GLU A 5 -15.72 -6.59 -0.49
N ARG A 6 -16.00 -7.88 -0.32
CA ARG A 6 -15.14 -8.77 0.47
C ARG A 6 -13.77 -8.95 -0.15
N ALA A 7 -13.73 -9.15 -1.47
CA ALA A 7 -12.45 -9.32 -2.17
C ALA A 7 -11.64 -8.03 -2.11
N PHE A 8 -12.30 -6.90 -2.28
CA PHE A 8 -11.67 -5.59 -2.22
C PHE A 8 -11.10 -5.34 -0.82
N ALA A 9 -11.90 -5.58 0.21
CA ALA A 9 -11.48 -5.35 1.59
C ALA A 9 -10.32 -6.24 2.01
N ARG A 10 -10.25 -7.48 1.49
CA ARG A 10 -9.14 -8.37 1.78
C ARG A 10 -7.83 -7.90 1.17
N ARG A 11 -7.90 -7.31 -0.02
CA ARG A 11 -6.71 -6.89 -0.73
C ARG A 11 -6.19 -5.54 -0.27
N ILE A 12 -7.10 -4.66 0.16
CA ILE A 12 -6.71 -3.35 0.66
C ILE A 12 -6.85 -3.39 2.17
N ASP A 13 -5.78 -3.76 2.84
CA ASP A 13 -5.79 -3.77 4.29
C ASP A 13 -5.34 -2.41 4.83
N LEU A 14 -5.51 -2.24 6.14
CA LEU A 14 -5.16 -0.99 6.80
C LEU A 14 -3.68 -0.66 6.65
N THR A 15 -2.82 -1.68 6.72
CA THR A 15 -1.38 -1.49 6.58
C THR A 15 -1.04 -0.90 5.22
N SER A 16 -1.63 -1.43 4.15
CA SER A 16 -1.37 -0.92 2.80
C SER A 16 -1.81 0.53 2.66
N LEU A 17 -2.96 0.88 3.23
CA LEU A 17 -3.44 2.26 3.19
C LEU A 17 -2.53 3.19 3.98
N GLN A 18 -2.07 2.75 5.14
CA GLN A 18 -1.15 3.54 5.96
C GLN A 18 0.16 3.78 5.23
N LEU A 19 0.68 2.77 4.53
CA LEU A 19 1.89 2.91 3.73
C LEU A 19 1.69 3.88 2.59
N PHE A 20 0.56 3.80 1.92
CA PHE A 20 0.25 4.71 0.83
C PHE A 20 0.24 6.16 1.32
N VAL A 21 -0.43 6.40 2.44
CA VAL A 21 -0.49 7.74 3.04
C VAL A 21 0.91 8.21 3.43
N ALA A 22 1.72 7.33 4.03
CA ALA A 22 3.08 7.66 4.42
C ALA A 22 3.93 8.06 3.23
N VAL A 23 3.82 7.33 2.12
CA VAL A 23 4.56 7.65 0.90
C VAL A 23 4.13 9.02 0.36
N CYS A 24 2.82 9.28 0.38
CA CYS A 24 2.31 10.57 -0.08
C CYS A 24 2.79 11.73 0.79
N GLU A 25 2.77 11.54 2.10
CA GLU A 25 3.19 12.59 3.04
C GLU A 25 4.70 12.85 3.00
N LEU A 26 5.48 11.78 2.92
CA LEU A 26 6.93 11.88 2.98
C LEU A 26 7.57 12.03 1.60
N GLY A 27 6.83 11.74 0.56
CA GLY A 27 7.30 11.86 -0.81
C GLY A 27 8.35 10.83 -1.20
N SER A 28 8.49 9.75 -0.43
CA SER A 28 9.53 8.76 -0.66
C SER A 28 9.15 7.41 -0.07
N ILE A 29 9.33 6.36 -0.86
CA ILE A 29 9.11 4.98 -0.39
C ILE A 29 10.11 4.64 0.70
N GLY A 30 11.37 5.07 0.55
CA GLY A 30 12.40 4.80 1.54
C GLY A 30 12.08 5.40 2.90
N LYS A 31 11.63 6.65 2.91
CA LYS A 31 11.25 7.31 4.15
C LYS A 31 10.02 6.70 4.78
N ALA A 32 9.05 6.30 3.95
CA ALA A 32 7.86 5.62 4.46
C ALA A 32 8.23 4.28 5.09
N ALA A 33 9.13 3.53 4.46
CA ALA A 33 9.60 2.26 5.00
C ALA A 33 10.26 2.45 6.36
N GLU A 34 11.09 3.47 6.51
CA GLU A 34 11.73 3.79 7.78
C GLU A 34 10.70 4.11 8.85
N ARG A 35 9.73 4.95 8.52
CA ARG A 35 8.70 5.34 9.48
C ARG A 35 7.86 4.15 9.95
N GLU A 36 7.55 3.24 9.04
CA GLU A 36 6.70 2.09 9.33
C GLU A 36 7.48 0.85 9.75
N PHE A 37 8.80 0.94 9.83
CA PHE A 37 9.68 -0.15 10.26
C PHE A 37 9.57 -1.39 9.38
N ILE A 38 9.49 -1.22 8.06
CA ILE A 38 9.45 -2.33 7.11
C ILE A 38 10.41 -2.07 5.97
N ALA A 39 10.74 -3.13 5.23
CA ALA A 39 11.65 -3.02 4.10
C ALA A 39 11.03 -2.22 2.96
N ALA A 40 11.86 -1.42 2.27
CA ALA A 40 11.39 -0.64 1.14
C ALA A 40 10.81 -1.51 0.03
N SER A 41 11.38 -2.70 -0.18
CA SER A 41 10.86 -3.64 -1.18
C SER A 41 9.45 -4.10 -0.83
N ALA A 42 9.15 -4.26 0.46
CA ALA A 42 7.81 -4.63 0.90
C ALA A 42 6.82 -3.49 0.67
N VAL A 43 7.25 -2.25 0.88
CA VAL A 43 6.41 -1.09 0.62
C VAL A 43 6.08 -1.01 -0.87
N SER A 44 7.09 -1.15 -1.73
CA SER A 44 6.89 -1.12 -3.18
C SER A 44 5.93 -2.20 -3.64
N LYS A 45 6.06 -3.40 -3.09
CA LYS A 45 5.18 -4.50 -3.46
C LYS A 45 3.73 -4.21 -3.07
N ARG A 46 3.52 -3.71 -1.85
CA ARG A 46 2.17 -3.39 -1.38
C ARG A 46 1.53 -2.28 -2.20
N LEU A 47 2.31 -1.26 -2.57
CA LEU A 47 1.81 -0.19 -3.41
C LEU A 47 1.46 -0.69 -4.81
N GLY A 48 2.29 -1.56 -5.36
CA GLY A 48 2.01 -2.17 -6.66
C GLY A 48 0.72 -2.98 -6.64
N ASP A 49 0.52 -3.76 -5.58
CA ASP A 49 -0.71 -4.54 -5.40
C ASP A 49 -1.93 -3.62 -5.29
N LEU A 50 -1.80 -2.52 -4.58
CA LEU A 50 -2.88 -1.56 -4.42
C LEU A 50 -3.22 -0.90 -5.76
N GLU A 51 -2.22 -0.51 -6.53
CA GLU A 51 -2.43 0.05 -7.85
C GLU A 51 -3.16 -0.94 -8.77
N ALA A 52 -2.81 -2.20 -8.72
CA ALA A 52 -3.45 -3.24 -9.52
C ALA A 52 -4.92 -3.39 -9.16
N ILE A 53 -5.27 -3.22 -7.90
CA ILE A 53 -6.66 -3.30 -7.45
C ILE A 53 -7.47 -2.09 -7.92
N LEU A 54 -6.87 -0.92 -7.86
CA LEU A 54 -7.54 0.34 -8.19
C LEU A 54 -7.55 0.65 -9.68
N ASP A 55 -6.67 0.03 -10.42
CA ASP A 55 -6.55 0.30 -11.86
C ASP A 55 -7.70 -0.38 -12.71
#